data_d9a3a4a6d3afeaac2c488057c5ce801d
#
_entry.id   d9a3a4a6d3afeaac2c488057c5ce801d
#
_cell.length_a   1.000
_cell.length_b   1.000
_cell.length_c   1.000
_cell.angle_alpha   90.00
_cell.angle_beta   90.00
_cell.angle_gamma   90.00
#
_symmetry.space_group_name_H-M   'P 1'
#
loop_
_entity.id
_entity.type
_entity.pdbx_description
1 polymer ?
#
loop_
_entity_poly.entity_id
_entity_poly.type
_entity_poly.pdbx_seq_one_letter_code
_entity_poly.pdbx_strand_id
1 'polypeptide(L)'
;GLLTEAGRMFWRDAGIVLEEQSGAVGMLTSKGAEELYGIGERMGRRFSRIFKGDRFRKTVKCVSSTSPRCLISMTKFTDGLKDQIKGLEYCYITGADHYAYLAYHPEPEEGLIVSGDKEMAFRRTESLPELLFAHFFTETDWIKDFVGGDIYWFERRLYQFACVGQLTDYGKCLLEYFPEEPLVKNWEARNARFYVAYANSKELPHYATQVATPLLKKIIGRIDFALQDDSDVAADLCFGHDVTLMPLISHIGIRGMYERLSFEEVNGRWDSAEFIGMGSNIQFVFYRNNKGDILVKILYNEKETDIPALKTFQGPYYRWEDLRNYLVQSIS
;
A
#
# COMPACT_ATOMS: atom_id res chain seq x y z
N GLY A 1 -22.91 13.91 32.31
CA GLY A 1 -21.63 13.60 31.63
C GLY A 1 -21.69 14.14 30.23
N LEU A 2 -20.55 14.55 29.66
CA LEU A 2 -20.46 15.16 28.32
C LEU A 2 -20.70 14.20 27.15
N LEU A 3 -20.87 12.89 27.41
CA LEU A 3 -21.00 11.89 26.37
C LEU A 3 -22.43 11.38 26.22
N THR A 4 -22.88 11.22 24.97
CA THR A 4 -24.08 10.43 24.63
C THR A 4 -23.87 8.93 24.94
N GLU A 5 -24.86 8.09 24.72
CA GLU A 5 -24.70 6.63 24.82
C GLU A 5 -23.70 6.10 23.79
N ALA A 6 -23.84 6.54 22.52
CA ALA A 6 -22.89 6.20 21.45
C ALA A 6 -21.46 6.68 21.79
N GLY A 7 -21.33 7.89 22.33
CA GLY A 7 -20.04 8.42 22.77
C GLY A 7 -19.41 7.56 23.88
N ARG A 8 -20.18 7.15 24.89
CA ARG A 8 -19.66 6.27 25.96
C ARG A 8 -19.16 4.92 25.43
N MET A 9 -19.91 4.32 24.51
CA MET A 9 -19.51 3.05 23.88
C MET A 9 -18.24 3.22 23.04
N PHE A 10 -18.21 4.24 22.20
CA PHE A 10 -17.04 4.56 21.37
C PHE A 10 -15.78 4.78 22.22
N TRP A 11 -15.85 5.66 23.23
CA TRP A 11 -14.67 5.99 24.04
C TRP A 11 -14.21 4.87 24.97
N ARG A 12 -15.10 3.98 25.40
CA ARG A 12 -14.73 2.75 26.10
C ARG A 12 -13.85 1.87 25.20
N ASP A 13 -14.30 1.58 23.99
CA ASP A 13 -13.58 0.69 23.07
C ASP A 13 -12.34 1.39 22.49
N ALA A 14 -12.40 2.68 22.25
CA ALA A 14 -11.26 3.50 21.88
C ALA A 14 -10.16 3.49 22.95
N GLY A 15 -10.53 3.48 24.23
CA GLY A 15 -9.59 3.36 25.35
C GLY A 15 -8.79 2.06 25.29
N ILE A 16 -9.44 0.93 24.99
CA ILE A 16 -8.78 -0.38 24.84
C ILE A 16 -7.79 -0.34 23.66
N VAL A 17 -8.21 0.21 22.51
CA VAL A 17 -7.33 0.36 21.35
C VAL A 17 -6.12 1.24 21.65
N LEU A 18 -6.31 2.34 22.38
CA LEU A 18 -5.22 3.25 22.76
C LEU A 18 -4.22 2.56 23.71
N GLU A 19 -4.71 1.79 24.66
CA GLU A 19 -3.87 1.03 25.60
C GLU A 19 -3.04 -0.02 24.85
N GLU A 20 -3.66 -0.80 23.96
CA GLU A 20 -2.96 -1.78 23.12
C GLU A 20 -1.90 -1.15 22.23
N GLN A 21 -2.19 0.03 21.66
CA GLN A 21 -1.27 0.75 20.77
C GLN A 21 -0.22 1.58 21.52
N SER A 22 -0.27 1.62 22.86
CA SER A 22 0.71 2.33 23.68
C SER A 22 2.10 1.72 23.48
N GLY A 23 3.05 2.52 23.01
CA GLY A 23 4.41 2.07 22.68
C GLY A 23 4.56 1.27 21.37
N ALA A 24 3.48 1.01 20.65
CA ALA A 24 3.48 0.24 19.38
C ALA A 24 3.32 1.11 18.13
N VAL A 25 3.44 2.43 18.26
CA VAL A 25 3.28 3.36 17.11
C VAL A 25 4.28 3.04 16.00
N GLY A 26 3.78 2.82 14.79
CA GLY A 26 4.59 2.49 13.62
C GLY A 26 5.04 1.03 13.51
N MET A 27 4.65 0.18 14.47
CA MET A 27 4.88 -1.25 14.41
C MET A 27 3.82 -1.96 13.54
N LEU A 28 4.11 -3.18 13.13
CA LEU A 28 3.13 -4.07 12.50
C LEU A 28 2.28 -4.72 13.60
N THR A 29 0.96 -4.79 13.39
CA THR A 29 0.06 -5.49 14.31
C THR A 29 0.20 -7.02 14.14
N SER A 30 -0.30 -7.79 15.12
CA SER A 30 -0.32 -9.26 15.05
C SER A 30 -1.08 -9.75 13.80
N LYS A 31 -2.22 -9.15 13.50
CA LYS A 31 -3.00 -9.44 12.28
C LYS A 31 -2.22 -9.15 11.00
N GLY A 32 -1.51 -8.02 10.95
CA GLY A 32 -0.64 -7.70 9.82
C GLY A 32 0.51 -8.71 9.67
N ALA A 33 1.08 -9.19 10.78
CA ALA A 33 2.10 -10.23 10.76
C ALA A 33 1.57 -11.58 10.22
N GLU A 34 0.37 -11.99 10.63
CA GLU A 34 -0.33 -13.18 10.11
C GLU A 34 -0.67 -13.06 8.64
N GLU A 35 -1.12 -11.89 8.19
CA GLU A 35 -1.40 -11.63 6.78
C GLU A 35 -0.16 -11.78 5.91
N LEU A 36 0.97 -11.18 6.30
CA LEU A 36 2.23 -11.31 5.57
C LEU A 36 2.75 -12.75 5.55
N TYR A 37 2.62 -13.47 6.67
CA TYR A 37 2.93 -14.90 6.72
C TYR A 37 2.07 -15.68 5.71
N GLY A 38 0.75 -15.45 5.68
CA GLY A 38 -0.18 -16.08 4.76
C GLY A 38 0.12 -15.78 3.28
N ILE A 39 0.54 -14.54 2.94
CA ILE A 39 0.98 -14.20 1.57
C ILE A 39 2.22 -15.02 1.20
N GLY A 40 3.18 -15.16 2.09
CA GLY A 40 4.39 -16.00 1.88
C GLY A 40 4.05 -17.47 1.66
N GLU A 41 3.14 -18.04 2.46
CA GLU A 41 2.63 -19.39 2.27
C GLU A 41 1.97 -19.59 0.89
N ARG A 42 1.06 -18.68 0.52
CA ARG A 42 0.35 -18.75 -0.77
C ARG A 42 1.32 -18.63 -1.94
N MET A 43 2.33 -17.77 -1.84
CA MET A 43 3.40 -17.68 -2.83
C MET A 43 4.14 -19.01 -2.99
N GLY A 44 4.55 -19.65 -1.89
CA GLY A 44 5.24 -20.95 -1.90
C GLY A 44 4.38 -22.05 -2.54
N ARG A 45 3.09 -22.13 -2.19
CA ARG A 45 2.16 -23.11 -2.78
C ARG A 45 1.94 -22.85 -4.28
N ARG A 46 1.65 -21.61 -4.66
CA ARG A 46 1.33 -21.22 -6.04
C ARG A 46 2.52 -21.42 -6.99
N PHE A 47 3.72 -21.06 -6.55
CA PHE A 47 4.92 -21.08 -7.36
C PHE A 47 5.89 -22.21 -7.00
N SER A 48 5.39 -23.29 -6.40
CA SER A 48 6.20 -24.43 -5.96
C SER A 48 7.12 -25.00 -7.06
N ARG A 49 6.72 -24.96 -8.33
CA ARG A 49 7.52 -25.41 -9.47
C ARG A 49 8.73 -24.50 -9.76
N ILE A 50 8.65 -23.20 -9.45
CA ILE A 50 9.77 -22.26 -9.59
C ILE A 50 10.88 -22.64 -8.59
N PHE A 51 10.48 -23.07 -7.40
CA PHE A 51 11.38 -23.37 -6.29
C PHE A 51 11.85 -24.85 -6.23
N LYS A 52 11.39 -25.73 -7.12
CA LYS A 52 11.65 -27.19 -7.07
C LYS A 52 11.99 -27.83 -8.43
N GLY A 53 12.24 -27.03 -9.48
CA GLY A 53 12.49 -27.53 -10.83
C GLY A 53 13.93 -28.01 -11.06
N ASP A 54 14.22 -28.66 -12.21
CA ASP A 54 15.54 -29.18 -12.59
C ASP A 54 16.64 -28.08 -12.69
N ARG A 55 16.24 -26.81 -12.88
CA ARG A 55 17.12 -25.64 -12.83
C ARG A 55 16.87 -24.85 -11.54
N PHE A 56 16.83 -25.56 -10.43
CA PHE A 56 16.51 -25.03 -9.11
C PHE A 56 17.52 -23.95 -8.68
N ARG A 57 17.02 -22.72 -8.60
CA ARG A 57 17.72 -21.59 -8.00
C ARG A 57 17.35 -21.53 -6.52
N LYS A 58 18.30 -21.18 -5.66
CA LYS A 58 18.13 -21.32 -4.21
C LYS A 58 18.02 -20.00 -3.47
N THR A 59 18.58 -18.94 -4.02
CA THR A 59 18.71 -17.67 -3.30
C THR A 59 17.43 -16.87 -3.36
N VAL A 60 16.89 -16.52 -2.19
CA VAL A 60 15.82 -15.55 -2.00
C VAL A 60 16.42 -14.27 -1.44
N LYS A 61 16.51 -13.25 -2.26
CA LYS A 61 16.95 -11.91 -1.83
C LYS A 61 15.76 -11.17 -1.22
N CYS A 62 15.93 -10.68 0.00
CA CYS A 62 14.90 -9.94 0.74
C CYS A 62 15.46 -8.59 1.14
N VAL A 63 14.89 -7.52 0.60
CA VAL A 63 15.32 -6.15 0.89
C VAL A 63 14.17 -5.40 1.55
N SER A 64 14.46 -4.73 2.66
CA SER A 64 13.48 -3.95 3.40
C SER A 64 13.96 -2.52 3.64
N SER A 65 13.01 -1.58 3.69
CA SER A 65 13.25 -0.30 4.34
C SER A 65 13.61 -0.51 5.81
N THR A 66 14.20 0.50 6.45
CA THR A 66 14.60 0.43 7.87
C THR A 66 13.42 0.54 8.85
N SER A 67 12.18 0.73 8.36
CA SER A 67 10.99 0.80 9.21
C SER A 67 10.71 -0.52 9.91
N PRO A 68 10.47 -0.53 11.24
CA PRO A 68 10.22 -1.77 11.99
C PRO A 68 9.11 -2.63 11.40
N ARG A 69 7.99 -2.02 10.97
CA ARG A 69 6.89 -2.75 10.32
C ARG A 69 7.30 -3.46 9.03
N CYS A 70 8.19 -2.87 8.22
CA CYS A 70 8.66 -3.50 6.99
C CYS A 70 9.62 -4.65 7.28
N LEU A 71 10.47 -4.53 8.30
CA LEU A 71 11.36 -5.61 8.75
C LEU A 71 10.56 -6.81 9.26
N ILE A 72 9.51 -6.57 10.06
CA ILE A 72 8.61 -7.63 10.54
C ILE A 72 7.85 -8.24 9.36
N SER A 73 7.35 -7.43 8.43
CA SER A 73 6.70 -7.91 7.20
C SER A 73 7.61 -8.85 6.41
N MET A 74 8.87 -8.46 6.21
CA MET A 74 9.87 -9.27 5.51
C MET A 74 10.09 -10.61 6.20
N THR A 75 10.28 -10.63 7.51
CA THR A 75 10.52 -11.86 8.27
C THR A 75 9.30 -12.77 8.27
N LYS A 76 8.11 -12.25 8.51
CA LYS A 76 6.87 -13.03 8.52
C LYS A 76 6.51 -13.61 7.16
N PHE A 77 6.66 -12.83 6.10
CA PHE A 77 6.49 -13.34 4.74
C PHE A 77 7.45 -14.50 4.44
N THR A 78 8.74 -14.32 4.78
CA THR A 78 9.74 -15.38 4.53
C THR A 78 9.53 -16.60 5.41
N ASP A 79 9.01 -16.46 6.62
CA ASP A 79 8.63 -17.60 7.47
C ASP A 79 7.53 -18.43 6.80
N GLY A 80 6.47 -17.79 6.28
CA GLY A 80 5.42 -18.46 5.52
C GLY A 80 5.96 -19.18 4.26
N LEU A 81 6.90 -18.56 3.54
CA LEU A 81 7.53 -19.17 2.37
C LEU A 81 8.42 -20.38 2.77
N LYS A 82 9.21 -20.28 3.85
CA LYS A 82 10.05 -21.38 4.40
C LYS A 82 9.23 -22.59 4.79
N ASP A 83 8.02 -22.38 5.30
CA ASP A 83 7.17 -23.51 5.69
C ASP A 83 6.67 -24.32 4.49
N GLN A 84 6.51 -23.69 3.34
CA GLN A 84 6.09 -24.34 2.09
C GLN A 84 7.27 -24.90 1.28
N ILE A 85 8.40 -24.21 1.27
CA ILE A 85 9.55 -24.54 0.42
C ILE A 85 10.81 -24.68 1.29
N LYS A 86 11.33 -25.89 1.37
CA LYS A 86 12.60 -26.17 2.09
C LYS A 86 13.81 -26.06 1.15
N GLY A 87 14.96 -25.75 1.71
CA GLY A 87 16.24 -25.71 0.98
C GLY A 87 16.53 -24.41 0.24
N LEU A 88 15.71 -23.36 0.44
CA LEU A 88 16.02 -22.01 -0.03
C LEU A 88 17.01 -21.30 0.92
N GLU A 89 17.89 -20.49 0.36
CA GLU A 89 18.87 -19.68 1.06
C GLU A 89 18.41 -18.22 1.07
N TYR A 90 18.24 -17.65 2.25
CA TYR A 90 17.67 -16.30 2.42
C TYR A 90 18.77 -15.27 2.70
N CYS A 91 18.81 -14.22 1.86
CA CYS A 91 19.69 -13.09 2.04
C CYS A 91 18.86 -11.86 2.46
N TYR A 92 18.99 -11.43 3.72
CA TYR A 92 18.26 -10.29 4.28
C TYR A 92 19.11 -9.04 4.24
N ILE A 93 18.60 -8.00 3.64
CA ILE A 93 19.29 -6.73 3.43
C ILE A 93 18.41 -5.57 3.88
N THR A 94 18.98 -4.63 4.63
CA THR A 94 18.34 -3.36 5.01
C THR A 94 19.40 -2.29 5.16
N GLY A 95 19.02 -1.04 5.19
CA GLY A 95 19.95 0.09 5.38
C GLY A 95 19.42 1.36 4.70
N ALA A 96 20.12 2.47 4.94
CA ALA A 96 19.76 3.79 4.43
C ALA A 96 19.70 3.83 2.88
N ASP A 97 20.61 3.12 2.21
CA ASP A 97 20.63 3.05 0.74
C ASP A 97 19.37 2.41 0.15
N HIS A 98 18.75 1.50 0.91
CA HIS A 98 17.51 0.85 0.51
C HIS A 98 16.29 1.70 0.86
N TYR A 99 16.36 2.45 1.95
CA TYR A 99 15.33 3.41 2.32
C TYR A 99 15.15 4.46 1.22
N ALA A 100 16.22 4.91 0.60
CA ALA A 100 16.23 5.94 -0.44
C ALA A 100 15.36 5.61 -1.68
N TYR A 101 14.94 4.35 -1.88
CA TYR A 101 14.04 3.98 -2.97
C TYR A 101 12.80 3.19 -2.51
N LEU A 102 12.83 2.54 -1.33
CA LEU A 102 11.66 1.83 -0.77
C LEU A 102 10.74 2.76 0.05
N ALA A 103 11.21 3.93 0.42
CA ALA A 103 10.45 4.97 1.12
C ALA A 103 10.79 6.37 0.60
N TYR A 104 11.08 6.47 -0.71
CA TYR A 104 11.48 7.73 -1.33
C TYR A 104 10.34 8.74 -1.33
N HIS A 105 10.65 9.93 -0.88
CA HIS A 105 9.80 11.12 -0.95
C HIS A 105 10.63 12.26 -1.56
N PRO A 106 10.19 12.83 -2.70
CA PRO A 106 10.85 14.03 -3.25
C PRO A 106 10.58 15.23 -2.33
N GLU A 107 11.56 16.10 -2.20
CA GLU A 107 11.41 17.36 -1.48
C GLU A 107 11.23 18.53 -2.47
N PRO A 108 10.25 19.41 -2.29
CA PRO A 108 9.18 19.35 -1.27
C PRO A 108 8.21 18.20 -1.52
N GLU A 109 7.54 17.73 -0.47
CA GLU A 109 6.49 16.68 -0.56
C GLU A 109 5.20 17.24 -1.19
N GLU A 110 5.28 17.64 -2.45
CA GLU A 110 4.23 18.34 -3.19
C GLU A 110 2.92 17.56 -3.20
N GLY A 111 3.01 16.22 -3.32
CA GLY A 111 1.84 15.34 -3.26
C GLY A 111 1.06 15.48 -1.96
N LEU A 112 1.75 15.58 -0.83
CA LEU A 112 1.11 15.74 0.49
C LEU A 112 0.53 17.14 0.67
N ILE A 113 1.20 18.18 0.16
CA ILE A 113 0.75 19.57 0.26
C ILE A 113 -0.54 19.75 -0.56
N VAL A 114 -0.49 19.47 -1.87
CA VAL A 114 -1.63 19.68 -2.78
C VAL A 114 -2.82 18.81 -2.37
N SER A 115 -2.59 17.54 -2.05
CA SER A 115 -3.68 16.65 -1.62
C SER A 115 -4.28 17.05 -0.27
N GLY A 116 -3.45 17.58 0.63
CA GLY A 116 -3.91 18.10 1.93
C GLY A 116 -4.79 19.34 1.78
N ASP A 117 -4.42 20.28 0.94
CA ASP A 117 -5.20 21.49 0.67
C ASP A 117 -6.56 21.14 0.03
N LYS A 118 -6.57 20.21 -0.94
CA LYS A 118 -7.81 19.71 -1.57
C LYS A 118 -8.71 19.00 -0.55
N GLU A 119 -8.15 18.13 0.28
CA GLU A 119 -8.89 17.45 1.35
C GLU A 119 -9.53 18.46 2.30
N MET A 120 -8.79 19.46 2.76
CA MET A 120 -9.31 20.45 3.70
C MET A 120 -10.35 21.37 3.05
N ALA A 121 -10.21 21.71 1.78
CA ALA A 121 -11.25 22.43 1.03
C ALA A 121 -12.55 21.61 0.97
N PHE A 122 -12.47 20.33 0.60
CA PHE A 122 -13.62 19.42 0.58
C PHE A 122 -14.28 19.30 1.96
N ARG A 123 -13.48 19.13 3.02
CA ARG A 123 -14.04 19.00 4.38
C ARG A 123 -14.82 20.23 4.82
N ARG A 124 -14.38 21.43 4.46
CA ARG A 124 -15.08 22.68 4.81
C ARG A 124 -16.42 22.84 4.10
N THR A 125 -16.64 22.17 2.99
CA THR A 125 -17.87 22.29 2.19
C THR A 125 -18.79 21.07 2.32
N GLU A 126 -18.23 19.88 2.50
CA GLU A 126 -18.95 18.61 2.36
C GLU A 126 -18.99 17.76 3.64
N SER A 127 -18.01 17.90 4.56
CA SER A 127 -18.02 17.09 5.77
C SER A 127 -18.99 17.63 6.83
N LEU A 128 -19.34 16.79 7.77
CA LEU A 128 -20.41 17.01 8.73
C LEU A 128 -19.91 16.87 10.18
N PRO A 129 -18.88 17.64 10.59
CA PRO A 129 -18.29 17.51 11.91
C PRO A 129 -19.29 17.77 13.05
N GLU A 130 -20.23 18.74 12.88
CA GLU A 130 -21.24 19.04 13.87
C GLU A 130 -22.18 17.85 14.10
N LEU A 131 -22.59 17.14 13.02
CA LEU A 131 -23.43 15.95 13.12
C LEU A 131 -22.66 14.81 13.81
N LEU A 132 -21.39 14.60 13.45
CA LEU A 132 -20.52 13.60 14.08
C LEU A 132 -20.35 13.89 15.58
N PHE A 133 -20.06 15.13 15.94
CA PHE A 133 -19.84 15.49 17.35
C PHE A 133 -21.12 15.43 18.18
N ALA A 134 -22.25 15.89 17.65
CA ALA A 134 -23.54 15.75 18.33
C ALA A 134 -23.96 14.28 18.51
N HIS A 135 -23.47 13.37 17.69
CA HIS A 135 -23.68 11.93 17.89
C HIS A 135 -22.89 11.39 19.09
N PHE A 136 -21.69 11.90 19.36
CA PHE A 136 -20.84 11.43 20.46
C PHE A 136 -20.92 12.26 21.74
N PHE A 137 -21.25 13.53 21.67
CA PHE A 137 -21.24 14.47 22.79
C PHE A 137 -22.62 15.12 23.00
N THR A 138 -22.99 15.30 24.26
CA THR A 138 -24.25 15.97 24.64
C THR A 138 -24.18 17.49 24.47
N GLU A 139 -22.96 18.05 24.53
CA GLU A 139 -22.64 19.45 24.36
C GLU A 139 -21.40 19.54 23.46
N THR A 140 -21.43 20.38 22.42
CA THR A 140 -20.38 20.44 21.40
C THR A 140 -19.66 21.80 21.34
N ASP A 141 -20.16 22.85 21.96
CA ASP A 141 -19.61 24.21 21.88
C ASP A 141 -18.13 24.31 22.32
N TRP A 142 -17.76 23.52 23.30
CA TRP A 142 -16.40 23.48 23.82
C TRP A 142 -15.36 22.86 22.86
N ILE A 143 -15.81 22.07 21.88
CA ILE A 143 -14.91 21.33 20.97
C ILE A 143 -14.07 22.30 20.17
N LYS A 144 -14.67 23.35 19.63
CA LYS A 144 -13.97 24.36 18.83
C LYS A 144 -12.83 25.01 19.60
N ASP A 145 -13.07 25.37 20.84
CA ASP A 145 -12.05 25.97 21.71
C ASP A 145 -10.96 24.96 22.09
N PHE A 146 -11.36 23.70 22.40
CA PHE A 146 -10.46 22.62 22.73
C PHE A 146 -9.47 22.28 21.61
N VAL A 147 -9.92 22.28 20.34
CA VAL A 147 -9.09 21.95 19.18
C VAL A 147 -8.43 23.17 18.51
N GLY A 148 -8.45 24.33 19.14
CA GLY A 148 -7.84 25.54 18.59
C GLY A 148 -8.53 26.09 17.33
N GLY A 149 -9.84 25.83 17.18
CA GLY A 149 -10.69 26.37 16.11
C GLY A 149 -10.84 25.48 14.86
N ASP A 150 -10.00 24.49 14.65
CA ASP A 150 -10.08 23.61 13.46
C ASP A 150 -10.80 22.28 13.78
N ILE A 151 -12.13 22.32 13.71
CA ILE A 151 -13.00 21.16 13.94
C ILE A 151 -12.87 20.11 12.83
N TYR A 152 -12.55 20.49 11.60
CA TYR A 152 -12.35 19.59 10.47
C TYR A 152 -11.08 18.76 10.63
N TRP A 153 -10.02 19.35 11.21
CA TRP A 153 -8.81 18.62 11.57
C TRP A 153 -9.10 17.58 12.66
N PHE A 154 -9.89 17.91 13.66
CA PHE A 154 -10.26 16.98 14.73
C PHE A 154 -11.13 15.83 14.21
N GLU A 155 -12.16 16.13 13.41
CA GLU A 155 -12.97 15.12 12.70
C GLU A 155 -12.09 14.15 11.92
N ARG A 156 -11.17 14.67 11.11
CA ARG A 156 -10.22 13.88 10.35
C ARG A 156 -9.38 12.94 11.25
N ARG A 157 -8.86 13.44 12.37
CA ARG A 157 -8.06 12.66 13.30
C ARG A 157 -8.87 11.58 13.99
N LEU A 158 -10.08 11.90 14.38
CA LEU A 158 -10.99 10.94 15.00
C LEU A 158 -11.31 9.78 14.03
N TYR A 159 -11.62 10.10 12.77
CA TYR A 159 -11.82 9.11 11.72
C TYR A 159 -10.57 8.25 11.48
N GLN A 160 -9.40 8.86 11.35
CA GLN A 160 -8.15 8.13 11.15
C GLN A 160 -7.84 7.17 12.30
N PHE A 161 -8.08 7.60 13.53
CA PHE A 161 -7.94 6.76 14.71
C PHE A 161 -8.94 5.59 14.69
N ALA A 162 -10.21 5.86 14.37
CA ALA A 162 -11.25 4.83 14.31
C ALA A 162 -10.93 3.74 13.27
N CYS A 163 -10.24 4.07 12.17
CA CYS A 163 -9.78 3.09 11.19
C CYS A 163 -8.79 2.06 11.76
N VAL A 164 -8.10 2.35 12.87
CA VAL A 164 -7.07 1.46 13.45
C VAL A 164 -7.70 0.32 14.25
N GLY A 165 -8.83 0.52 14.90
CA GLY A 165 -9.40 -0.42 15.88
C GLY A 165 -9.53 -1.85 15.38
N GLN A 166 -10.00 -2.04 14.15
CA GLN A 166 -10.15 -3.37 13.53
C GLN A 166 -8.82 -4.09 13.25
N LEU A 167 -7.71 -3.35 13.22
CA LEU A 167 -6.38 -3.88 12.92
C LEU A 167 -5.64 -4.37 14.18
N THR A 168 -6.15 -4.07 15.36
CA THR A 168 -5.60 -4.45 16.66
C THR A 168 -6.04 -5.85 17.08
N ASP A 169 -5.45 -6.42 18.12
CA ASP A 169 -5.84 -7.73 18.67
C ASP A 169 -7.25 -7.70 19.27
N TYR A 170 -7.65 -6.55 19.86
CA TYR A 170 -9.03 -6.30 20.27
C TYR A 170 -10.00 -6.43 19.09
N GLY A 171 -9.60 -5.99 17.89
CA GLY A 171 -10.29 -6.26 16.64
C GLY A 171 -11.65 -5.58 16.46
N LYS A 172 -11.98 -4.58 17.30
CA LYS A 172 -13.24 -3.85 17.21
C LYS A 172 -13.18 -2.79 16.11
N CYS A 173 -14.13 -2.83 15.19
CA CYS A 173 -14.30 -1.77 14.19
C CYS A 173 -14.94 -0.54 14.85
N LEU A 174 -14.13 0.47 15.18
CA LEU A 174 -14.64 1.70 15.80
C LEU A 174 -15.49 2.56 14.86
N LEU A 175 -15.37 2.34 13.54
CA LEU A 175 -16.20 3.04 12.55
C LEU A 175 -17.69 2.67 12.62
N GLU A 176 -18.02 1.51 13.23
CA GLU A 176 -19.42 1.11 13.48
C GLU A 176 -20.19 2.08 14.38
N TYR A 177 -19.46 2.90 15.15
CA TYR A 177 -20.06 3.92 16.02
C TYR A 177 -20.32 5.25 15.31
N PHE A 178 -19.80 5.43 14.08
CA PHE A 178 -20.00 6.66 13.32
C PHE A 178 -21.39 6.68 12.68
N PRO A 179 -22.08 7.82 12.66
CA PRO A 179 -23.26 7.97 11.82
C PRO A 179 -22.87 7.85 10.34
N GLU A 180 -23.74 7.26 9.54
CA GLU A 180 -23.48 6.87 8.15
C GLU A 180 -22.99 8.03 7.29
N GLU A 181 -23.68 9.17 7.32
CA GLU A 181 -23.39 10.30 6.44
C GLU A 181 -22.03 10.95 6.74
N PRO A 182 -21.66 11.29 8.00
CA PRO A 182 -20.30 11.70 8.34
C PRO A 182 -19.23 10.65 8.01
N LEU A 183 -19.54 9.36 8.19
CA LEU A 183 -18.62 8.27 7.86
C LEU A 183 -18.28 8.28 6.37
N VAL A 184 -19.28 8.34 5.50
CA VAL A 184 -19.12 8.39 4.05
C VAL A 184 -18.30 9.63 3.63
N LYS A 185 -18.60 10.81 4.16
CA LYS A 185 -17.87 12.05 3.83
C LYS A 185 -16.40 12.00 4.27
N ASN A 186 -16.11 11.40 5.42
CA ASN A 186 -14.74 11.20 5.87
C ASN A 186 -13.96 10.23 4.97
N TRP A 187 -14.63 9.15 4.52
CA TRP A 187 -14.04 8.19 3.58
C TRP A 187 -13.78 8.84 2.22
N GLU A 188 -14.75 9.56 1.66
CA GLU A 188 -14.62 10.28 0.39
C GLU A 188 -13.42 11.25 0.41
N ALA A 189 -13.31 12.06 1.46
CA ALA A 189 -12.21 13.01 1.64
C ALA A 189 -10.84 12.30 1.66
N ARG A 190 -10.74 11.21 2.44
CA ARG A 190 -9.51 10.43 2.58
C ARG A 190 -9.15 9.71 1.29
N ASN A 191 -10.12 9.09 0.63
CA ASN A 191 -9.94 8.34 -0.61
C ASN A 191 -9.38 9.24 -1.72
N ALA A 192 -10.04 10.38 -1.96
CA ALA A 192 -9.60 11.34 -2.98
C ALA A 192 -8.23 11.94 -2.64
N ARG A 193 -7.99 12.30 -1.38
CA ARG A 193 -6.67 12.75 -0.94
C ARG A 193 -5.57 11.74 -1.24
N PHE A 194 -5.81 10.47 -0.95
CA PHE A 194 -4.81 9.42 -1.12
C PHE A 194 -4.46 9.23 -2.60
N TYR A 195 -5.47 9.30 -3.47
CA TYR A 195 -5.27 9.28 -4.92
C TYR A 195 -4.41 10.46 -5.39
N VAL A 196 -4.77 11.68 -5.00
CA VAL A 196 -4.02 12.89 -5.41
C VAL A 196 -2.59 12.87 -4.91
N ALA A 197 -2.36 12.39 -3.68
CA ALA A 197 -1.03 12.33 -3.09
C ALA A 197 -0.08 11.35 -3.79
N TYR A 198 -0.59 10.22 -4.30
CA TYR A 198 0.29 9.10 -4.65
C TYR A 198 -0.01 8.46 -6.01
N ALA A 199 -1.16 8.72 -6.63
CA ALA A 199 -1.50 8.20 -7.95
C ALA A 199 -1.19 9.19 -9.08
N ASN A 200 -1.66 8.86 -10.25
CA ASN A 200 -1.47 9.65 -11.47
C ASN A 200 -2.55 10.76 -11.57
N SER A 201 -2.59 11.65 -10.58
CA SER A 201 -3.63 12.70 -10.51
C SER A 201 -3.47 13.77 -11.60
N LYS A 202 -4.59 14.45 -11.91
CA LYS A 202 -4.59 15.62 -12.80
C LYS A 202 -3.91 16.82 -12.17
N GLU A 203 -3.95 16.95 -10.84
CA GLU A 203 -3.31 18.00 -10.07
C GLU A 203 -1.78 17.94 -10.17
N LEU A 204 -1.24 16.72 -10.19
CA LEU A 204 0.20 16.47 -10.14
C LEU A 204 0.64 15.43 -11.20
N PRO A 205 0.56 15.77 -12.49
CA PRO A 205 0.66 14.78 -13.58
C PRO A 205 2.01 14.06 -13.69
N HIS A 206 3.06 14.55 -13.06
CA HIS A 206 4.40 13.96 -13.09
C HIS A 206 4.87 13.43 -11.74
N TYR A 207 4.12 13.65 -10.67
CA TYR A 207 4.57 13.31 -9.33
C TYR A 207 4.71 11.82 -9.10
N ALA A 208 3.75 11.01 -9.55
CA ALA A 208 3.83 9.55 -9.45
C ALA A 208 5.07 9.00 -10.19
N THR A 209 5.39 9.54 -11.38
CA THR A 209 6.61 9.20 -12.12
C THR A 209 7.87 9.53 -11.34
N GLN A 210 7.94 10.73 -10.76
CA GLN A 210 9.08 11.19 -9.97
C GLN A 210 9.33 10.27 -8.76
N VAL A 211 8.27 9.91 -8.02
CA VAL A 211 8.36 9.02 -6.85
C VAL A 211 8.69 7.58 -7.26
N ALA A 212 8.12 7.07 -8.36
CA ALA A 212 8.30 5.69 -8.81
C ALA A 212 9.69 5.43 -9.42
N THR A 213 10.30 6.43 -10.07
CA THR A 213 11.52 6.26 -10.86
C THR A 213 12.69 5.60 -10.11
N PRO A 214 13.05 5.99 -8.88
CA PRO A 214 14.16 5.35 -8.17
C PRO A 214 13.92 3.86 -7.92
N LEU A 215 12.70 3.49 -7.48
CA LEU A 215 12.33 2.11 -7.24
C LEU A 215 12.27 1.30 -8.53
N LEU A 216 11.65 1.84 -9.59
CA LEU A 216 11.53 1.15 -10.87
C LEU A 216 12.90 0.89 -11.52
N LYS A 217 13.84 1.83 -11.45
CA LYS A 217 15.23 1.61 -11.91
C LYS A 217 15.89 0.45 -11.16
N LYS A 218 15.69 0.37 -9.84
CA LYS A 218 16.20 -0.74 -9.03
C LYS A 218 15.54 -2.07 -9.40
N ILE A 219 14.23 -2.10 -9.59
CA ILE A 219 13.47 -3.30 -9.99
C ILE A 219 14.00 -3.82 -11.33
N ILE A 220 14.12 -2.98 -12.36
CA ILE A 220 14.62 -3.39 -13.68
C ILE A 220 16.02 -4.00 -13.57
N GLY A 221 16.96 -3.32 -12.88
CA GLY A 221 18.32 -3.81 -12.73
C GLY A 221 18.41 -5.13 -11.95
N ARG A 222 17.56 -5.33 -10.94
CA ARG A 222 17.48 -6.58 -10.17
C ARG A 222 16.89 -7.72 -10.99
N ILE A 223 15.89 -7.45 -11.82
CA ILE A 223 15.34 -8.43 -12.77
C ILE A 223 16.39 -8.82 -13.80
N ASP A 224 17.05 -7.84 -14.43
CA ASP A 224 18.10 -8.10 -15.42
C ASP A 224 19.22 -8.98 -14.83
N PHE A 225 19.63 -8.74 -13.58
CA PHE A 225 20.59 -9.58 -12.86
C PHE A 225 20.04 -10.98 -12.58
N ALA A 226 18.81 -11.09 -12.08
CA ALA A 226 18.20 -12.37 -11.74
C ALA A 226 17.95 -13.25 -12.97
N LEU A 227 17.81 -12.66 -14.15
CA LEU A 227 17.59 -13.41 -15.40
C LEU A 227 18.87 -13.91 -16.07
N GLN A 228 20.07 -13.57 -15.59
CA GLN A 228 21.33 -14.10 -16.09
C GLN A 228 21.42 -15.62 -15.89
N ASP A 229 22.11 -16.31 -16.77
CA ASP A 229 22.17 -17.77 -16.77
C ASP A 229 22.90 -18.35 -15.55
N ASP A 230 23.90 -17.65 -15.04
CA ASP A 230 24.69 -17.99 -13.86
C ASP A 230 24.07 -17.47 -12.54
N SER A 231 22.95 -16.78 -12.59
CA SER A 231 22.28 -16.26 -11.40
C SER A 231 21.58 -17.39 -10.62
N ASP A 232 21.78 -17.44 -9.32
CA ASP A 232 21.11 -18.36 -8.39
C ASP A 232 19.85 -17.76 -7.73
N VAL A 233 19.38 -16.61 -8.18
CA VAL A 233 18.22 -15.92 -7.61
C VAL A 233 16.92 -16.61 -8.01
N ALA A 234 16.27 -17.24 -7.03
CA ALA A 234 14.94 -17.85 -7.17
C ALA A 234 13.81 -16.84 -7.00
N ALA A 235 13.97 -15.92 -6.06
CA ALA A 235 13.06 -14.80 -5.83
C ALA A 235 13.83 -13.57 -5.32
N ASP A 236 13.32 -12.41 -5.70
CA ASP A 236 13.85 -11.12 -5.27
C ASP A 236 12.69 -10.28 -4.73
N LEU A 237 12.67 -10.05 -3.40
CA LEU A 237 11.57 -9.51 -2.64
C LEU A 237 11.93 -8.15 -2.06
N CYS A 238 11.04 -7.16 -2.24
CA CYS A 238 11.18 -5.83 -1.67
C CYS A 238 10.03 -5.54 -0.70
N PHE A 239 10.36 -5.03 0.50
CA PHE A 239 9.41 -4.66 1.53
C PHE A 239 9.53 -3.16 1.81
N GLY A 240 8.51 -2.42 1.43
CA GLY A 240 8.46 -0.97 1.49
C GLY A 240 7.10 -0.47 1.98
N HIS A 241 6.64 0.61 1.38
CA HIS A 241 5.47 1.34 1.82
C HIS A 241 4.46 1.52 0.68
N ASP A 242 3.20 1.72 1.04
CA ASP A 242 2.11 2.10 0.14
C ASP A 242 2.43 3.40 -0.62
N VAL A 243 3.07 4.35 0.05
CA VAL A 243 3.51 5.64 -0.52
C VAL A 243 4.57 5.52 -1.64
N THR A 244 5.16 4.35 -1.83
CA THR A 244 6.06 4.04 -2.95
C THR A 244 5.48 2.99 -3.90
N LEU A 245 4.69 2.05 -3.38
CA LEU A 245 4.01 1.06 -4.20
C LEU A 245 2.95 1.72 -5.09
N MET A 246 2.13 2.62 -4.53
CA MET A 246 1.04 3.25 -5.28
C MET A 246 1.54 4.13 -6.44
N PRO A 247 2.55 5.01 -6.28
CA PRO A 247 3.16 5.68 -7.42
C PRO A 247 3.73 4.71 -8.46
N LEU A 248 4.37 3.62 -8.02
CA LEU A 248 4.93 2.61 -8.92
C LEU A 248 3.85 1.98 -9.82
N ILE A 249 2.75 1.47 -9.23
CA ILE A 249 1.68 0.81 -9.98
C ILE A 249 0.90 1.79 -10.87
N SER A 250 0.77 3.06 -10.42
CA SER A 250 0.17 4.13 -11.21
C SER A 250 1.06 4.52 -12.41
N HIS A 251 2.38 4.63 -12.18
CA HIS A 251 3.34 4.96 -13.23
C HIS A 251 3.47 3.85 -14.28
N ILE A 252 3.54 2.59 -13.84
CA ILE A 252 3.52 1.43 -14.74
C ILE A 252 2.20 1.36 -15.51
N GLY A 253 1.12 1.89 -14.94
CA GLY A 253 -0.20 1.94 -15.56
C GLY A 253 -0.92 0.59 -15.55
N ILE A 254 -0.84 -0.17 -14.46
CA ILE A 254 -1.61 -1.41 -14.33
C ILE A 254 -3.11 -1.12 -14.34
N ARG A 255 -3.90 -2.12 -14.72
CA ARG A 255 -5.36 -2.00 -14.79
C ARG A 255 -5.94 -1.50 -13.46
N GLY A 256 -6.81 -0.48 -13.53
CA GLY A 256 -7.38 0.21 -12.38
C GLY A 256 -6.54 1.38 -11.86
N MET A 257 -5.26 1.52 -12.28
CA MET A 257 -4.36 2.60 -11.86
C MET A 257 -3.83 3.47 -13.01
N TYR A 258 -4.25 3.21 -14.26
CA TYR A 258 -3.75 3.90 -15.45
C TYR A 258 -4.48 5.22 -15.75
N GLU A 259 -5.66 5.43 -15.19
CA GLU A 259 -6.45 6.64 -15.43
C GLU A 259 -5.87 7.84 -14.68
N ARG A 260 -6.12 9.03 -15.21
CA ARG A 260 -5.83 10.30 -14.54
C ARG A 260 -7.13 10.92 -14.06
N LEU A 261 -7.30 10.99 -12.75
CA LEU A 261 -8.48 11.56 -12.11
C LEU A 261 -8.09 12.82 -11.33
N SER A 262 -8.98 13.81 -11.29
CA SER A 262 -8.87 14.92 -10.32
C SER A 262 -9.45 14.50 -8.97
N PHE A 263 -9.22 15.29 -7.94
CA PHE A 263 -9.77 15.07 -6.60
C PHE A 263 -11.29 14.83 -6.65
N GLU A 264 -12.00 15.61 -7.45
CA GLU A 264 -13.47 15.60 -7.58
C GLU A 264 -13.98 14.36 -8.36
N GLU A 265 -13.13 13.74 -9.19
CA GLU A 265 -13.49 12.60 -10.03
C GLU A 265 -13.19 11.24 -9.37
N VAL A 266 -12.43 11.22 -8.28
CA VAL A 266 -11.94 9.96 -7.66
C VAL A 266 -13.07 9.12 -7.11
N ASN A 267 -13.96 9.74 -6.31
CA ASN A 267 -15.02 9.00 -5.65
C ASN A 267 -16.03 8.43 -6.67
N GLY A 268 -16.36 7.14 -6.52
CA GLY A 268 -17.18 6.40 -7.46
C GLY A 268 -16.45 5.82 -8.67
N ARG A 269 -15.14 6.12 -8.87
CA ARG A 269 -14.30 5.59 -9.95
C ARG A 269 -13.09 4.81 -9.45
N TRP A 270 -12.59 5.15 -8.28
CA TRP A 270 -11.45 4.51 -7.64
C TRP A 270 -11.65 4.40 -6.13
N ASP A 271 -11.19 3.28 -5.57
CA ASP A 271 -11.31 2.95 -4.16
C ASP A 271 -9.97 2.49 -3.59
N SER A 272 -9.46 3.23 -2.60
CA SER A 272 -8.20 2.92 -1.93
C SER A 272 -8.22 1.56 -1.22
N ALA A 273 -9.37 1.13 -0.69
CA ALA A 273 -9.50 -0.14 0.00
C ALA A 273 -9.38 -1.33 -0.96
N GLU A 274 -9.82 -1.16 -2.21
CA GLU A 274 -9.67 -2.18 -3.26
C GLU A 274 -8.24 -2.24 -3.80
N PHE A 275 -7.64 -1.06 -4.08
CA PHE A 275 -6.38 -1.00 -4.81
C PHE A 275 -5.15 -1.00 -3.93
N ILE A 276 -5.17 -0.41 -2.74
CA ILE A 276 -3.99 -0.29 -1.89
C ILE A 276 -4.29 -0.70 -0.44
N GLY A 277 -4.95 -1.84 -0.27
CA GLY A 277 -5.19 -2.45 1.04
C GLY A 277 -3.90 -2.86 1.75
N MET A 278 -4.04 -3.31 3.00
CA MET A 278 -2.90 -3.87 3.75
C MET A 278 -2.32 -5.08 3.02
N GLY A 279 -1.01 -5.28 3.09
CA GLY A 279 -0.33 -6.37 2.41
C GLY A 279 -0.28 -6.27 0.88
N SER A 280 -0.70 -5.13 0.29
CA SER A 280 -0.68 -4.94 -1.16
C SER A 280 0.69 -5.20 -1.76
N ASN A 281 0.69 -5.91 -2.89
CA ASN A 281 1.92 -6.33 -3.53
C ASN A 281 1.77 -6.43 -5.05
N ILE A 282 2.88 -6.19 -5.78
CA ILE A 282 3.02 -6.47 -7.20
C ILE A 282 4.05 -7.58 -7.41
N GLN A 283 3.76 -8.53 -8.28
CA GLN A 283 4.63 -9.66 -8.56
C GLN A 283 4.87 -9.76 -10.07
N PHE A 284 6.14 -9.87 -10.46
CA PHE A 284 6.57 -10.19 -11.81
C PHE A 284 7.06 -11.64 -11.83
N VAL A 285 6.32 -12.53 -12.48
CA VAL A 285 6.63 -13.97 -12.50
C VAL A 285 7.18 -14.34 -13.87
N PHE A 286 8.42 -14.82 -13.89
CA PHE A 286 9.18 -15.08 -15.10
C PHE A 286 9.17 -16.56 -15.47
N TYR A 287 9.08 -16.81 -16.78
CA TYR A 287 9.11 -18.13 -17.37
C TYR A 287 10.12 -18.14 -18.52
N ARG A 288 11.03 -19.11 -18.53
CA ARG A 288 12.02 -19.27 -19.59
C ARG A 288 11.79 -20.60 -20.31
N ASN A 289 11.74 -20.60 -21.64
CA ASN A 289 11.70 -21.81 -22.43
C ASN A 289 13.10 -22.35 -22.77
N ASN A 290 13.19 -23.51 -23.41
CA ASN A 290 14.47 -24.13 -23.80
C ASN A 290 15.21 -23.35 -24.92
N LYS A 291 14.57 -22.41 -25.59
CA LYS A 291 15.18 -21.54 -26.62
C LYS A 291 15.74 -20.25 -26.03
N GLY A 292 15.53 -20.01 -24.72
CA GLY A 292 15.98 -18.81 -24.05
C GLY A 292 14.96 -17.67 -24.05
N ASP A 293 13.77 -17.83 -24.69
CA ASP A 293 12.72 -16.81 -24.64
C ASP A 293 12.19 -16.65 -23.22
N ILE A 294 12.02 -15.39 -22.80
CA ILE A 294 11.54 -15.05 -21.45
C ILE A 294 10.18 -14.40 -21.56
N LEU A 295 9.21 -15.01 -20.89
CA LEU A 295 7.87 -14.44 -20.68
C LEU A 295 7.72 -13.99 -19.23
N VAL A 296 6.91 -12.97 -19.03
CA VAL A 296 6.57 -12.45 -17.69
C VAL A 296 5.07 -12.30 -17.57
N LYS A 297 4.57 -12.67 -16.40
CA LYS A 297 3.19 -12.44 -15.98
C LYS A 297 3.18 -11.50 -14.78
N ILE A 298 2.26 -10.54 -14.78
CA ILE A 298 2.09 -9.57 -13.69
C ILE A 298 0.91 -10.00 -12.83
N LEU A 299 1.12 -9.99 -11.49
CA LEU A 299 0.05 -10.11 -10.53
C LEU A 299 0.05 -8.88 -9.64
N TYR A 300 -1.14 -8.40 -9.33
CA TYR A 300 -1.36 -7.37 -8.32
C TYR A 300 -2.29 -7.92 -7.25
N ASN A 301 -1.90 -7.79 -5.98
CA ASN A 301 -2.62 -8.41 -4.86
C ASN A 301 -2.94 -9.88 -5.14
N GLU A 302 -1.92 -10.63 -5.63
CA GLU A 302 -1.97 -12.05 -5.97
C GLU A 302 -2.96 -12.42 -7.12
N LYS A 303 -3.60 -11.46 -7.77
CA LYS A 303 -4.47 -11.67 -8.93
C LYS A 303 -3.77 -11.24 -10.22
N GLU A 304 -4.04 -11.96 -11.33
CA GLU A 304 -3.52 -11.59 -12.64
C GLU A 304 -4.03 -10.20 -13.04
N THR A 305 -3.11 -9.37 -13.51
CA THR A 305 -3.40 -8.02 -14.01
C THR A 305 -2.63 -7.76 -15.30
N ASP A 306 -2.98 -6.68 -15.99
CA ASP A 306 -2.33 -6.25 -17.21
C ASP A 306 -2.04 -4.73 -17.20
N ILE A 307 -1.25 -4.32 -18.17
CA ILE A 307 -0.98 -2.91 -18.50
C ILE A 307 -1.77 -2.59 -19.76
N PRO A 308 -2.90 -1.84 -19.69
CA PRO A 308 -3.74 -1.57 -20.87
C PRO A 308 -3.00 -0.90 -22.04
N ALA A 309 -1.94 -0.14 -21.74
CA ALA A 309 -1.10 0.52 -22.75
C ALA A 309 -0.12 -0.41 -23.47
N LEU A 310 0.10 -1.65 -22.98
CA LEU A 310 1.05 -2.60 -23.53
C LEU A 310 0.37 -3.89 -24.00
N LYS A 311 0.53 -4.24 -25.26
CA LYS A 311 -0.05 -5.47 -25.80
C LYS A 311 0.64 -6.70 -25.22
N THR A 312 -0.15 -7.67 -24.72
CA THR A 312 0.34 -8.98 -24.31
C THR A 312 0.80 -9.80 -25.52
N PHE A 313 1.79 -10.68 -25.32
CA PHE A 313 2.23 -11.63 -26.32
C PHE A 313 1.18 -12.74 -26.53
N GLN A 314 0.79 -13.40 -25.44
CA GLN A 314 -0.22 -14.45 -25.44
C GLN A 314 -0.86 -14.59 -24.05
N GLY A 315 -2.17 -14.53 -23.97
CA GLY A 315 -2.90 -14.60 -22.69
C GLY A 315 -2.41 -13.50 -21.73
N PRO A 316 -2.12 -13.80 -20.46
CA PRO A 316 -1.66 -12.80 -19.51
C PRO A 316 -0.13 -12.55 -19.56
N TYR A 317 0.56 -13.05 -20.62
CA TYR A 317 2.02 -13.01 -20.68
C TYR A 317 2.51 -11.92 -21.61
N TYR A 318 3.53 -11.18 -21.18
CA TYR A 318 4.35 -10.29 -21.99
C TYR A 318 5.67 -10.96 -22.34
N ARG A 319 6.30 -10.62 -23.46
CA ARG A 319 7.73 -10.86 -23.64
C ARG A 319 8.49 -9.92 -22.69
N TRP A 320 9.51 -10.43 -22.02
CA TRP A 320 10.28 -9.57 -21.11
C TRP A 320 10.88 -8.37 -21.81
N GLU A 321 11.40 -8.56 -23.02
CA GLU A 321 11.96 -7.48 -23.83
C GLU A 321 10.95 -6.33 -24.06
N ASP A 322 9.72 -6.65 -24.42
CA ASP A 322 8.67 -5.66 -24.69
C ASP A 322 8.31 -4.89 -23.39
N LEU A 323 8.09 -5.62 -22.31
CA LEU A 323 7.79 -5.00 -21.00
C LEU A 323 8.97 -4.17 -20.50
N ARG A 324 10.19 -4.69 -20.59
CA ARG A 324 11.40 -3.97 -20.18
C ARG A 324 11.56 -2.66 -20.96
N ASN A 325 11.39 -2.69 -22.28
CA ASN A 325 11.48 -1.49 -23.12
C ASN A 325 10.40 -0.46 -22.72
N TYR A 326 9.16 -0.90 -22.49
CA TYR A 326 8.10 -0.05 -22.00
C TYR A 326 8.47 0.63 -20.68
N LEU A 327 8.96 -0.15 -19.69
CA LEU A 327 9.34 0.37 -18.37
C LEU A 327 10.54 1.33 -18.45
N VAL A 328 11.54 1.03 -19.28
CA VAL A 328 12.72 1.92 -19.46
C VAL A 328 12.31 3.22 -20.12
N GLN A 329 11.50 3.18 -21.18
CA GLN A 329 11.02 4.39 -21.85
C GLN A 329 10.18 5.29 -20.95
N SER A 330 9.44 4.72 -20.01
CA SER A 330 8.59 5.48 -19.09
C SER A 330 9.36 6.33 -18.06
N ILE A 331 10.66 6.06 -17.87
CA ILE A 331 11.54 6.73 -16.90
C ILE A 331 12.76 7.43 -17.54
N SER A 332 12.72 7.60 -18.88
CA SER A 332 13.79 8.24 -19.68
C SER A 332 13.63 9.75 -19.75
#